data_36ca9e3461a1cd7062050a83b7481c53
#
_entry.id   36ca9e3461a1cd7062050a83b7481c53
#
_cell.length_a   1.000
_cell.length_b   1.000
_cell.length_c   1.000
_cell.angle_alpha   90.00
_cell.angle_beta   90.00
_cell.angle_gamma   90.00
#
_symmetry.space_group_name_H-M   'P 1'
#
loop_
_entity.id
_entity.type
_entity.pdbx_description
1 polymer ?
#
loop_
_entity_poly.entity_id
_entity_poly.type
_entity_poly.pdbx_seq_one_letter_code
_entity_poly.pdbx_strand_id
1 'polypeptide(L)'
;MMKQIGKMMMLFALLTPAGLVAQDNEQEAQMGRPARVQRMTYEQMTEKMVSELQLDEKQAKKVTKLNKKYKTLIEGQQTERPQGQRPPQGERPSGGRPSGGGSMSGGGMGGRGGGFGGGMLGGGMGGHGGGMQGGPRGGMPQGGPGEQSNYDYDKQQTKYDEKIKKILSDEQYEGYLKLKPQFASQLRIREFLMGGQQGLLQRQGASGGMGRPGGPGSRNTNITYTGATELKAGTTEDSKTYKSEKTDENALLINTKEAVTIAQPIINKTGSSDGGDNCSFYGVNAALLVKGGSTTTIKGGTITSDADGANGVFSYGGNGGHNGGEGDGTTVIVEDTKITTTGGGSGGIMTTGGGVMKAKNLTINTSGRSSAPIRTDRGGGVVTVEGGSYTSSSPGSPVIYSTADVTVSNATLTSNMSEGVCIEGKNSITLNNCEMTVSNTNRNGHAQFLDAIMIYQSFSGDADSGNSHFTMNGGSLTNKKGHLFHVTNTNAIITLTNANLANEDPAKVLLSVCADGWQGAGNKATVNVSRQQLDGTILVGSDSELTLTLAEGSSFKGCISGNITNAEGNSISTEPGTVNVTLGDDCTWTLTADTYIASLNGDTSRIKTNGHRLFMNGKQIK
;
A
#
# COMPACT_ATOMS: atom_id res chain seq x y z
N MET A 1 65.75 -6.59 7.90
CA MET A 1 65.78 -7.91 7.23
C MET A 1 64.57 -7.98 6.29
N MET A 2 64.84 -7.56 5.06
CA MET A 2 63.95 -7.73 3.91
C MET A 2 64.00 -9.18 3.43
N LYS A 3 62.88 -9.68 2.98
CA LYS A 3 62.58 -10.78 2.05
C LYS A 3 61.47 -11.63 2.64
N GLN A 4 60.28 -11.51 2.15
CA GLN A 4 59.61 -12.12 1.02
C GLN A 4 58.17 -11.66 1.00
N ILE A 5 57.89 -10.68 0.20
CA ILE A 5 56.56 -10.42 -0.36
C ILE A 5 56.81 -10.42 -1.87
N GLY A 6 56.39 -11.44 -2.53
CA GLY A 6 56.54 -11.54 -3.98
C GLY A 6 56.02 -12.88 -4.46
N LYS A 7 54.86 -12.90 -5.04
CA LYS A 7 54.25 -13.84 -5.97
C LYS A 7 52.82 -14.20 -5.60
N MET A 8 51.90 -13.38 -6.03
CA MET A 8 50.69 -13.82 -6.70
C MET A 8 49.93 -12.60 -7.24
N MET A 9 50.54 -11.98 -8.25
CA MET A 9 49.88 -11.15 -9.24
C MET A 9 50.22 -11.76 -10.58
N MET A 10 49.24 -12.34 -11.25
CA MET A 10 49.10 -12.48 -12.70
C MET A 10 48.10 -13.58 -12.98
N LEU A 11 46.89 -13.17 -13.32
CA LEU A 11 46.18 -13.59 -14.53
C LEU A 11 44.78 -12.96 -14.55
N PHE A 12 44.68 -11.74 -15.03
CA PHE A 12 43.50 -11.24 -15.68
C PHE A 12 43.94 -10.63 -17.00
N ALA A 13 43.88 -11.42 -18.05
CA ALA A 13 44.00 -10.97 -19.42
C ALA A 13 42.65 -11.09 -20.12
N LEU A 14 42.13 -9.92 -20.48
CA LEU A 14 41.44 -9.60 -21.74
C LEU A 14 40.55 -10.68 -22.41
N LEU A 15 39.24 -10.47 -22.35
CA LEU A 15 38.34 -10.89 -23.44
C LEU A 15 37.37 -9.73 -23.71
N THR A 16 37.68 -9.02 -24.79
CA THR A 16 36.76 -8.10 -25.50
C THR A 16 35.70 -8.92 -26.25
N PRO A 17 34.45 -8.51 -26.30
CA PRO A 17 33.48 -9.16 -27.17
C PRO A 17 33.61 -8.60 -28.59
N ALA A 18 33.89 -9.48 -29.53
CA ALA A 18 33.76 -9.27 -30.96
C ALA A 18 32.28 -9.23 -31.35
N GLY A 19 31.96 -8.36 -32.29
CA GLY A 19 30.63 -8.08 -32.77
C GLY A 19 29.90 -9.28 -33.40
N LEU A 20 28.60 -9.21 -33.34
CA LEU A 20 27.70 -9.99 -34.17
C LEU A 20 26.78 -9.06 -34.94
N VAL A 21 26.85 -9.26 -36.23
CA VAL A 21 26.15 -8.57 -37.32
C VAL A 21 24.65 -8.81 -37.22
N ALA A 22 23.88 -7.76 -37.52
CA ALA A 22 22.45 -7.80 -37.72
C ALA A 22 22.08 -8.71 -38.90
N GLN A 23 21.08 -9.55 -38.70
CA GLN A 23 20.22 -10.06 -39.79
C GLN A 23 18.78 -9.73 -39.47
N ASP A 24 18.20 -8.94 -40.35
CA ASP A 24 16.77 -8.65 -40.44
C ASP A 24 15.97 -9.94 -40.66
N ASN A 25 14.91 -10.11 -39.88
CA ASN A 25 13.74 -10.86 -40.30
C ASN A 25 12.49 -10.26 -39.67
N GLU A 26 11.70 -9.66 -40.54
CA GLU A 26 10.29 -9.32 -40.28
C GLU A 26 9.51 -10.59 -39.92
N GLN A 27 8.87 -10.57 -38.74
CA GLN A 27 7.67 -11.39 -38.52
C GLN A 27 6.79 -10.79 -37.40
N GLU A 28 5.65 -10.35 -37.86
CA GLU A 28 4.32 -10.28 -37.24
C GLU A 28 4.18 -10.08 -35.73
N ALA A 29 3.44 -9.04 -35.41
CA ALA A 29 2.88 -8.69 -34.12
C ALA A 29 2.16 -9.85 -33.44
N GLN A 30 2.74 -10.41 -32.38
CA GLN A 30 2.03 -11.16 -31.36
C GLN A 30 2.08 -10.39 -30.06
N MET A 31 0.87 -10.10 -29.54
CA MET A 31 0.67 -9.44 -28.26
C MET A 31 1.56 -10.04 -27.15
N GLY A 32 2.40 -9.18 -26.57
CA GLY A 32 3.43 -9.54 -25.61
C GLY A 32 2.86 -10.20 -24.35
N ARG A 33 3.36 -11.37 -24.05
CA ARG A 33 3.24 -11.96 -22.71
C ARG A 33 4.14 -11.17 -21.76
N PRO A 34 3.69 -10.85 -20.53
CA PRO A 34 4.54 -10.15 -19.57
C PRO A 34 5.81 -10.95 -19.29
N ALA A 35 6.94 -10.25 -19.27
CA ALA A 35 8.25 -10.82 -19.02
C ALA A 35 8.25 -11.60 -17.70
N ARG A 36 8.73 -12.86 -17.74
CA ARG A 36 8.89 -13.66 -16.52
C ARG A 36 9.94 -13.00 -15.62
N VAL A 37 9.54 -12.58 -14.43
CA VAL A 37 10.46 -12.20 -13.37
C VAL A 37 11.40 -13.39 -13.12
N GLN A 38 12.70 -13.21 -13.38
CA GLN A 38 13.70 -14.25 -13.14
C GLN A 38 13.85 -14.44 -11.63
N ARG A 39 13.54 -15.64 -11.15
CA ARG A 39 13.61 -16.00 -9.73
C ARG A 39 15.04 -16.34 -9.37
N MET A 40 15.49 -15.87 -8.19
CA MET A 40 16.76 -16.32 -7.63
C MET A 40 16.68 -17.81 -7.29
N THR A 41 17.60 -18.60 -7.81
CA THR A 41 17.72 -20.02 -7.46
C THR A 41 18.43 -20.19 -6.12
N TYR A 42 18.33 -21.38 -5.51
CA TYR A 42 19.06 -21.63 -4.27
C TYR A 42 20.59 -21.58 -4.48
N GLU A 43 21.07 -21.86 -5.69
CA GLU A 43 22.47 -21.68 -6.09
C GLU A 43 22.87 -20.21 -6.06
N GLN A 44 22.10 -19.33 -6.71
CA GLN A 44 22.35 -17.90 -6.73
C GLN A 44 22.33 -17.27 -5.33
N MET A 45 21.38 -17.71 -4.47
CA MET A 45 21.37 -17.30 -3.08
C MET A 45 22.61 -17.76 -2.34
N THR A 46 23.06 -18.98 -2.60
CA THR A 46 24.27 -19.54 -2.01
C THR A 46 25.52 -18.75 -2.40
N GLU A 47 25.67 -18.47 -3.70
CA GLU A 47 26.80 -17.68 -4.22
C GLU A 47 26.84 -16.29 -3.58
N LYS A 48 25.67 -15.64 -3.48
CA LYS A 48 25.55 -14.33 -2.85
C LYS A 48 25.92 -14.38 -1.36
N MET A 49 25.44 -15.37 -0.61
CA MET A 49 25.80 -15.54 0.79
C MET A 49 27.30 -15.84 0.97
N VAL A 50 27.89 -16.70 0.13
CA VAL A 50 29.32 -17.00 0.18
C VAL A 50 30.16 -15.76 -0.05
N SER A 51 29.82 -14.97 -1.05
CA SER A 51 30.52 -13.75 -1.43
C SER A 51 30.38 -12.65 -0.37
N GLU A 52 29.16 -12.31 0.02
CA GLU A 52 28.90 -11.15 0.88
C GLU A 52 29.22 -11.41 2.37
N LEU A 53 29.07 -12.65 2.84
CA LEU A 53 29.41 -13.04 4.21
C LEU A 53 30.81 -13.61 4.34
N GLN A 54 31.60 -13.66 3.25
CA GLN A 54 32.98 -14.17 3.22
C GLN A 54 33.10 -15.54 3.89
N LEU A 55 32.23 -16.48 3.50
CA LEU A 55 32.17 -17.80 4.11
C LEU A 55 33.40 -18.64 3.74
N ASP A 56 33.96 -19.36 4.73
CA ASP A 56 34.98 -20.33 4.46
C ASP A 56 34.43 -21.56 3.68
N GLU A 57 35.33 -22.40 3.17
CA GLU A 57 34.95 -23.56 2.34
C GLU A 57 34.05 -24.55 3.07
N LYS A 58 34.24 -24.73 4.39
CA LYS A 58 33.40 -25.63 5.20
C LYS A 58 32.00 -25.03 5.44
N GLN A 59 31.95 -23.72 5.70
CA GLN A 59 30.69 -22.99 5.84
C GLN A 59 29.92 -22.96 4.51
N ALA A 60 30.59 -22.65 3.39
CA ALA A 60 30.01 -22.63 2.05
C ALA A 60 29.35 -23.99 1.70
N LYS A 61 30.04 -25.10 1.95
CA LYS A 61 29.48 -26.46 1.75
C LYS A 61 28.23 -26.72 2.61
N LYS A 62 28.24 -26.26 3.87
CA LYS A 62 27.07 -26.42 4.77
C LYS A 62 25.90 -25.54 4.34
N VAL A 63 26.15 -24.28 3.94
CA VAL A 63 25.14 -23.36 3.43
C VAL A 63 24.53 -23.88 2.14
N THR A 64 25.34 -24.37 1.18
CA THR A 64 24.85 -25.00 -0.06
C THR A 64 23.89 -26.16 0.25
N LYS A 65 24.29 -27.03 1.18
CA LYS A 65 23.46 -28.19 1.57
C LYS A 65 22.17 -27.74 2.26
N LEU A 66 22.23 -26.69 3.07
CA LEU A 66 21.06 -26.10 3.73
C LEU A 66 20.11 -25.48 2.69
N ASN A 67 20.62 -24.62 1.80
CA ASN A 67 19.84 -23.94 0.78
C ASN A 67 19.15 -24.95 -0.17
N LYS A 68 19.88 -25.99 -0.58
CA LYS A 68 19.32 -27.10 -1.37
C LYS A 68 18.18 -27.82 -0.63
N LYS A 69 18.33 -28.04 0.69
CA LYS A 69 17.27 -28.67 1.51
C LYS A 69 16.03 -27.77 1.61
N TYR A 70 16.21 -26.46 1.64
CA TYR A 70 15.15 -25.48 1.71
C TYR A 70 14.83 -24.84 0.34
N LYS A 71 15.11 -25.57 -0.75
CA LYS A 71 14.88 -25.11 -2.13
C LYS A 71 13.46 -24.57 -2.33
N THR A 72 12.45 -25.24 -1.81
CA THR A 72 11.05 -24.80 -1.91
C THR A 72 10.80 -23.48 -1.17
N LEU A 73 11.48 -23.25 -0.04
CA LEU A 73 11.44 -21.96 0.66
C LEU A 73 12.07 -20.84 -0.19
N ILE A 74 13.16 -21.12 -0.87
CA ILE A 74 13.95 -20.14 -1.65
C ILE A 74 13.34 -19.89 -3.04
N GLU A 75 13.02 -20.94 -3.78
CA GLU A 75 12.53 -20.87 -5.17
C GLU A 75 11.00 -20.93 -5.30
N GLY A 76 10.32 -21.36 -4.24
CA GLY A 76 8.89 -21.63 -4.18
C GLY A 76 8.50 -22.97 -4.81
N GLN A 77 7.24 -23.39 -4.64
CA GLN A 77 6.72 -24.63 -5.22
C GLN A 77 6.69 -24.55 -6.75
N GLN A 78 7.33 -25.49 -7.41
CA GLN A 78 7.17 -25.71 -8.85
C GLN A 78 5.94 -26.60 -9.05
N THR A 79 4.89 -26.05 -9.64
CA THR A 79 3.81 -26.88 -10.18
C THR A 79 4.31 -27.49 -11.49
N GLU A 80 4.74 -28.74 -11.47
CA GLU A 80 4.94 -29.52 -12.69
C GLU A 80 3.57 -29.66 -13.37
N ARG A 81 3.44 -29.06 -14.55
CA ARG A 81 2.32 -29.41 -15.46
C ARG A 81 2.62 -30.78 -16.04
N PRO A 82 1.71 -31.77 -15.96
CA PRO A 82 1.85 -32.99 -16.73
C PRO A 82 1.93 -32.62 -18.21
N GLN A 83 2.95 -33.11 -18.91
CA GLN A 83 3.00 -33.05 -20.36
C GLN A 83 1.88 -33.94 -20.90
N GLY A 84 0.72 -33.34 -21.14
CA GLY A 84 -0.38 -33.99 -21.85
C GLY A 84 -0.02 -34.13 -23.32
N GLN A 85 0.03 -35.37 -23.80
CA GLN A 85 0.13 -35.75 -25.20
C GLN A 85 -0.94 -35.01 -26.01
N ARG A 86 -0.52 -34.35 -27.09
CA ARG A 86 -1.45 -33.80 -28.11
C ARG A 86 -2.21 -34.98 -28.76
N PRO A 87 -3.55 -34.94 -28.86
CA PRO A 87 -4.28 -35.84 -29.71
C PRO A 87 -3.97 -35.55 -31.18
N PRO A 88 -3.98 -36.56 -32.08
CA PRO A 88 -3.72 -36.35 -33.48
C PRO A 88 -4.83 -35.53 -34.14
N GLN A 89 -4.43 -34.65 -35.06
CA GLN A 89 -5.34 -33.85 -35.90
C GLN A 89 -6.17 -34.76 -36.79
N GLY A 90 -7.45 -34.84 -36.52
CA GLY A 90 -8.42 -35.41 -37.44
C GLY A 90 -8.89 -34.36 -38.44
N GLU A 91 -8.88 -34.74 -39.72
CA GLU A 91 -9.29 -34.00 -40.89
C GLU A 91 -10.72 -33.44 -40.74
N ARG A 92 -10.92 -32.18 -41.14
CA ARG A 92 -12.25 -31.55 -41.26
C ARG A 92 -12.84 -31.87 -42.64
N PRO A 93 -14.09 -32.33 -42.76
CA PRO A 93 -14.77 -32.38 -44.04
C PRO A 93 -15.26 -30.98 -44.45
N SER A 94 -15.02 -30.64 -45.68
CA SER A 94 -15.56 -29.48 -46.40
C SER A 94 -17.06 -29.63 -46.66
N GLY A 95 -17.84 -28.66 -46.26
CA GLY A 95 -19.28 -28.62 -46.57
C GLY A 95 -19.80 -27.17 -46.63
N GLY A 96 -20.32 -26.83 -47.77
CA GLY A 96 -20.69 -25.62 -48.41
C GLY A 96 -21.56 -24.60 -47.63
N ARG A 97 -21.39 -23.34 -48.04
CA ARG A 97 -22.33 -22.22 -47.84
C ARG A 97 -23.55 -22.36 -48.76
N PRO A 98 -24.69 -21.82 -48.35
CA PRO A 98 -25.49 -20.98 -49.25
C PRO A 98 -25.68 -19.56 -48.75
N SER A 99 -25.57 -18.67 -49.71
CA SER A 99 -25.87 -17.25 -49.68
C SER A 99 -27.40 -17.00 -49.63
N GLY A 100 -27.80 -15.99 -48.88
CA GLY A 100 -29.17 -15.49 -48.99
C GLY A 100 -29.22 -14.07 -48.38
N GLY A 101 -29.32 -13.08 -49.26
CA GLY A 101 -29.46 -11.66 -48.90
C GLY A 101 -30.87 -11.27 -48.49
N GLY A 102 -31.00 -10.10 -47.91
CA GLY A 102 -32.29 -9.48 -47.60
C GLY A 102 -32.08 -8.18 -46.85
N SER A 103 -32.05 -7.11 -47.62
CA SER A 103 -32.15 -5.70 -47.22
C SER A 103 -33.60 -5.35 -46.79
N MET A 104 -33.74 -4.38 -45.82
CA MET A 104 -34.70 -3.25 -45.78
C MET A 104 -34.80 -2.73 -44.35
N SER A 105 -34.39 -1.53 -44.04
CA SER A 105 -34.96 -0.18 -44.21
C SER A 105 -36.22 0.11 -43.34
N GLY A 106 -36.15 1.20 -42.57
CA GLY A 106 -37.28 2.06 -42.15
C GLY A 106 -37.63 1.93 -40.68
N GLY A 107 -37.44 2.95 -39.87
CA GLY A 107 -38.17 4.15 -39.83
C GLY A 107 -39.02 4.28 -38.60
N GLY A 108 -38.80 5.33 -37.79
CA GLY A 108 -39.89 6.15 -37.32
C GLY A 108 -40.31 6.09 -35.83
N MET A 109 -39.95 7.11 -35.14
CA MET A 109 -40.78 8.02 -34.30
C MET A 109 -41.73 7.48 -33.21
N GLY A 110 -41.57 8.10 -32.03
CA GLY A 110 -42.69 8.74 -31.35
C GLY A 110 -43.19 8.13 -30.05
N GLY A 111 -42.95 8.79 -28.95
CA GLY A 111 -44.01 9.51 -28.29
C GLY A 111 -44.45 8.97 -26.91
N ARG A 112 -44.14 9.76 -25.92
CA ARG A 112 -45.01 10.20 -24.80
C ARG A 112 -45.86 9.22 -23.96
N GLY A 113 -45.65 9.38 -22.64
CA GLY A 113 -46.80 9.68 -21.76
C GLY A 113 -47.10 8.68 -20.66
N GLY A 114 -46.83 9.09 -19.45
CA GLY A 114 -47.88 9.30 -18.44
C GLY A 114 -48.36 8.12 -17.62
N GLY A 115 -48.09 8.18 -16.34
CA GLY A 115 -49.14 8.34 -15.36
C GLY A 115 -49.53 7.13 -14.51
N PHE A 116 -49.30 7.34 -13.22
CA PHE A 116 -50.21 7.02 -12.10
C PHE A 116 -50.63 5.57 -11.74
N GLY A 117 -50.44 5.28 -10.45
CA GLY A 117 -51.51 4.76 -9.56
C GLY A 117 -51.39 3.30 -9.15
N GLY A 118 -50.98 3.04 -7.94
CA GLY A 118 -51.91 2.80 -6.84
C GLY A 118 -52.31 1.35 -6.64
N GLY A 119 -52.05 0.84 -5.44
CA GLY A 119 -53.05 0.08 -4.73
C GLY A 119 -52.83 -1.41 -4.48
N MET A 120 -52.43 -1.73 -3.28
CA MET A 120 -53.11 -2.60 -2.29
C MET A 120 -53.37 -4.11 -2.56
N LEU A 121 -52.85 -4.88 -1.58
CA LEU A 121 -53.54 -5.93 -0.79
C LEU A 121 -53.72 -7.35 -1.35
N GLY A 122 -53.34 -8.29 -0.48
CA GLY A 122 -54.07 -9.53 -0.20
C GLY A 122 -53.38 -10.81 -0.66
N GLY A 123 -52.81 -11.58 0.17
CA GLY A 123 -53.43 -12.55 1.04
C GLY A 123 -53.53 -13.94 0.42
N GLY A 124 -53.01 -14.94 1.12
CA GLY A 124 -53.69 -16.25 1.16
C GLY A 124 -52.90 -17.47 0.69
N MET A 125 -52.35 -18.22 1.61
CA MET A 125 -52.54 -19.65 1.96
C MET A 125 -52.59 -20.73 0.87
N GLY A 126 -51.80 -21.79 1.16
CA GLY A 126 -52.28 -23.18 1.10
C GLY A 126 -51.69 -24.06 0.02
N GLY A 127 -50.90 -25.03 0.37
CA GLY A 127 -51.30 -26.38 0.65
C GLY A 127 -50.67 -27.46 -0.23
N HIS A 128 -50.03 -28.42 0.41
CA HIS A 128 -49.90 -29.86 0.11
C HIS A 128 -49.57 -30.32 -1.31
N GLY A 129 -48.57 -31.15 -1.54
CA GLY A 129 -48.42 -32.53 -1.11
C GLY A 129 -47.91 -33.37 -2.27
N GLY A 130 -47.20 -34.44 -1.98
CA GLY A 130 -47.06 -35.56 -2.90
C GLY A 130 -45.66 -35.95 -3.27
N GLY A 131 -45.15 -36.97 -2.60
CA GLY A 131 -43.92 -37.66 -2.92
C GLY A 131 -44.06 -38.59 -4.09
N MET A 132 -42.92 -39.00 -4.68
CA MET A 132 -42.76 -40.35 -5.24
C MET A 132 -41.29 -40.76 -5.26
N GLN A 133 -41.06 -41.96 -4.79
CA GLN A 133 -39.87 -42.79 -4.81
C GLN A 133 -39.43 -43.12 -6.24
N GLY A 134 -38.12 -43.34 -6.42
CA GLY A 134 -37.59 -44.02 -7.58
C GLY A 134 -36.09 -44.17 -7.65
N GLY A 135 -35.55 -45.25 -7.14
CA GLY A 135 -34.51 -46.10 -7.71
C GLY A 135 -33.04 -45.66 -7.71
N PRO A 136 -32.12 -46.55 -7.32
CA PRO A 136 -30.71 -46.24 -7.21
C PRO A 136 -29.99 -46.36 -8.58
N ARG A 137 -29.19 -45.37 -8.95
CA ARG A 137 -28.19 -45.50 -10.03
C ARG A 137 -26.77 -45.37 -9.49
N GLY A 138 -26.00 -46.34 -9.93
CA GLY A 138 -24.67 -46.69 -9.50
C GLY A 138 -23.67 -45.56 -9.36
N GLY A 139 -22.83 -45.69 -8.36
CA GLY A 139 -21.72 -44.80 -8.10
C GLY A 139 -20.62 -44.93 -9.14
N MET A 140 -20.19 -43.77 -9.63
CA MET A 140 -18.85 -43.57 -10.12
C MET A 140 -17.97 -42.99 -9.01
N PRO A 141 -16.73 -43.40 -8.87
CA PRO A 141 -15.86 -42.85 -7.84
C PRO A 141 -15.54 -41.42 -8.18
N GLN A 142 -15.96 -40.50 -7.30
CA GLN A 142 -15.45 -39.14 -7.28
C GLN A 142 -13.97 -39.18 -6.86
N GLY A 143 -13.08 -38.90 -7.81
CA GLY A 143 -11.71 -38.51 -7.50
C GLY A 143 -11.76 -37.25 -6.69
N GLY A 144 -11.27 -37.32 -5.44
CA GLY A 144 -11.17 -36.20 -4.55
C GLY A 144 -10.28 -35.07 -5.12
N PRO A 145 -10.50 -33.83 -4.72
CA PRO A 145 -9.62 -32.73 -5.09
C PRO A 145 -8.22 -33.01 -4.53
N GLY A 146 -7.21 -32.93 -5.41
CA GLY A 146 -5.82 -33.12 -5.00
C GLY A 146 -5.50 -32.23 -3.79
N GLU A 147 -4.90 -32.84 -2.79
CA GLU A 147 -4.33 -32.16 -1.62
C GLU A 147 -3.37 -31.08 -2.11
N GLN A 148 -3.79 -29.81 -2.03
CA GLN A 148 -2.87 -28.67 -2.06
C GLN A 148 -2.10 -28.74 -0.74
N SER A 149 -0.85 -29.18 -0.78
CA SER A 149 0.02 -29.12 0.39
C SER A 149 0.21 -27.66 0.79
N ASN A 150 -0.38 -27.26 1.91
CA ASN A 150 -0.11 -25.98 2.55
C ASN A 150 1.35 -26.01 3.04
N TYR A 151 2.26 -25.46 2.21
CA TYR A 151 3.65 -25.27 2.59
C TYR A 151 3.73 -24.04 3.49
N ASP A 152 3.90 -24.26 4.78
CA ASP A 152 4.01 -23.22 5.81
C ASP A 152 5.38 -22.53 5.70
N TYR A 153 5.42 -21.44 4.95
CA TYR A 153 6.64 -20.69 4.66
C TYR A 153 7.26 -20.08 5.92
N ASP A 154 6.48 -19.55 6.85
CA ASP A 154 7.00 -18.87 8.05
C ASP A 154 7.63 -19.87 9.00
N LYS A 155 7.00 -21.01 9.20
CA LYS A 155 7.55 -22.10 9.99
C LYS A 155 8.82 -22.70 9.38
N GLN A 156 8.89 -22.75 8.05
CA GLN A 156 10.11 -23.21 7.37
C GLN A 156 11.20 -22.14 7.41
N GLN A 157 10.86 -20.85 7.34
CA GLN A 157 11.81 -19.75 7.49
C GLN A 157 12.44 -19.74 8.89
N THR A 158 11.63 -19.85 9.94
CA THR A 158 12.14 -19.95 11.31
C THR A 158 13.11 -21.11 11.48
N LYS A 159 12.76 -22.29 10.97
CA LYS A 159 13.65 -23.46 11.00
C LYS A 159 14.93 -23.29 10.17
N TYR A 160 14.86 -22.54 9.09
CA TYR A 160 16.03 -22.19 8.27
C TYR A 160 16.94 -21.25 9.06
N ASP A 161 16.40 -20.20 9.66
CA ASP A 161 17.16 -19.21 10.43
C ASP A 161 17.88 -19.82 11.64
N GLU A 162 17.24 -20.71 12.36
CA GLU A 162 17.88 -21.46 13.45
C GLU A 162 19.07 -22.30 12.98
N LYS A 163 19.02 -22.84 11.77
CA LYS A 163 20.08 -23.67 11.21
C LYS A 163 21.20 -22.85 10.62
N ILE A 164 20.88 -21.74 9.94
CA ILE A 164 21.90 -20.86 9.38
C ILE A 164 22.72 -20.21 10.51
N LYS A 165 22.07 -19.81 11.61
CA LYS A 165 22.74 -19.30 12.81
C LYS A 165 23.80 -20.26 13.39
N LYS A 166 23.59 -21.57 13.26
CA LYS A 166 24.55 -22.60 13.72
C LYS A 166 25.74 -22.81 12.77
N ILE A 167 25.68 -22.27 11.57
CA ILE A 167 26.74 -22.41 10.54
C ILE A 167 27.61 -21.16 10.51
N LEU A 168 27.04 -20.00 10.75
CA LEU A 168 27.70 -18.70 10.67
C LEU A 168 28.32 -18.30 12.01
N SER A 169 29.36 -17.46 11.97
CA SER A 169 29.80 -16.72 13.17
C SER A 169 28.77 -15.63 13.51
N ASP A 170 28.88 -15.05 14.70
CA ASP A 170 27.96 -13.98 15.12
C ASP A 170 28.00 -12.78 14.15
N GLU A 171 29.20 -12.37 13.69
CA GLU A 171 29.37 -11.29 12.71
C GLU A 171 28.78 -11.64 11.34
N GLN A 172 28.97 -12.88 10.88
CA GLN A 172 28.40 -13.38 9.64
C GLN A 172 26.88 -13.50 9.74
N TYR A 173 26.36 -13.86 10.91
CA TYR A 173 24.93 -13.93 11.14
C TYR A 173 24.27 -12.54 11.11
N GLU A 174 24.90 -11.52 11.69
CA GLU A 174 24.47 -10.12 11.55
C GLU A 174 24.49 -9.66 10.08
N GLY A 175 25.51 -10.05 9.33
CA GLY A 175 25.57 -9.87 7.88
C GLY A 175 24.40 -10.55 7.15
N TYR A 176 24.09 -11.80 7.53
CA TYR A 176 22.95 -12.55 6.99
C TYR A 176 21.62 -11.86 7.28
N LEU A 177 21.42 -11.31 8.48
CA LEU A 177 20.19 -10.58 8.82
C LEU A 177 19.98 -9.34 7.94
N LYS A 178 21.06 -8.69 7.51
CA LYS A 178 21.02 -7.57 6.54
C LYS A 178 20.71 -8.04 5.11
N LEU A 179 21.14 -9.25 4.74
CA LEU A 179 20.85 -9.85 3.43
C LEU A 179 19.44 -10.49 3.36
N LYS A 180 18.95 -10.99 4.48
CA LYS A 180 17.67 -11.70 4.58
C LYS A 180 16.48 -10.96 3.93
N PRO A 181 16.30 -9.63 4.08
CA PRO A 181 15.22 -8.90 3.40
C PRO A 181 15.28 -9.00 1.87
N GLN A 182 16.48 -9.12 1.29
CA GLN A 182 16.66 -9.25 -0.16
C GLN A 182 16.21 -10.63 -0.66
N PHE A 183 16.24 -11.65 0.19
CA PHE A 183 15.76 -13.00 -0.13
C PHE A 183 14.26 -13.15 0.18
N ALA A 184 13.79 -12.55 1.28
CA ALA A 184 12.39 -12.63 1.73
C ALA A 184 11.40 -11.85 0.85
N SER A 185 11.83 -10.73 0.26
CA SER A 185 10.97 -9.90 -0.62
C SER A 185 10.51 -10.66 -1.87
N GLN A 186 11.32 -11.58 -2.38
CA GLN A 186 10.97 -12.40 -3.54
C GLN A 186 9.94 -13.51 -3.23
N LEU A 187 9.85 -13.95 -1.98
CA LEU A 187 8.89 -14.95 -1.54
C LEU A 187 7.49 -14.36 -1.33
N ARG A 188 7.39 -13.13 -0.80
CA ARG A 188 6.11 -12.44 -0.54
C ARG A 188 5.42 -11.90 -1.78
N ILE A 189 6.17 -11.44 -2.79
CA ILE A 189 5.61 -11.01 -4.09
C ILE A 189 4.82 -12.16 -4.75
N ARG A 190 5.18 -13.40 -4.50
CA ARG A 190 4.50 -14.56 -5.09
C ARG A 190 3.15 -14.87 -4.47
N GLU A 191 2.98 -14.75 -3.16
CA GLU A 191 1.69 -14.98 -2.50
C GLU A 191 0.67 -13.95 -2.98
N PHE A 192 1.08 -12.71 -3.12
CA PHE A 192 0.25 -11.63 -3.64
C PHE A 192 -0.14 -11.83 -5.13
N LEU A 193 0.80 -12.25 -5.99
CA LEU A 193 0.52 -12.52 -7.41
C LEU A 193 -0.33 -13.78 -7.63
N MET A 194 -0.22 -14.78 -6.76
CA MET A 194 -1.02 -16.03 -6.88
C MET A 194 -2.43 -15.83 -6.34
N GLY A 195 -2.63 -15.03 -5.29
CA GLY A 195 -3.97 -14.63 -4.81
C GLY A 195 -4.75 -13.84 -5.86
N GLY A 196 -4.09 -12.92 -6.55
CA GLY A 196 -4.69 -12.14 -7.64
C GLY A 196 -5.04 -12.96 -8.90
N GLN A 197 -4.23 -13.96 -9.26
CA GLN A 197 -4.49 -14.83 -10.40
C GLN A 197 -5.62 -15.84 -10.16
N GLN A 198 -5.82 -16.33 -8.95
CA GLN A 198 -6.96 -17.20 -8.64
C GLN A 198 -8.29 -16.47 -8.76
N GLY A 199 -8.34 -15.19 -8.39
CA GLY A 199 -9.53 -14.34 -8.61
C GLY A 199 -9.85 -14.12 -10.10
N LEU A 200 -8.84 -14.05 -10.97
CA LEU A 200 -9.03 -13.86 -12.42
C LEU A 200 -9.42 -15.14 -13.17
N LEU A 201 -8.94 -16.30 -12.74
CA LEU A 201 -9.25 -17.59 -13.39
C LEU A 201 -10.65 -18.11 -13.05
N GLN A 202 -11.22 -17.73 -11.89
CA GLN A 202 -12.63 -18.04 -11.58
C GLN A 202 -13.62 -17.19 -12.38
N ARG A 203 -13.20 -16.07 -13.00
CA ARG A 203 -14.07 -15.20 -13.82
C ARG A 203 -14.23 -15.65 -15.27
N GLN A 204 -13.45 -16.58 -15.78
CA GLN A 204 -13.54 -17.03 -17.18
C GLN A 204 -14.48 -18.23 -17.42
N GLY A 205 -15.16 -18.72 -16.40
CA GLY A 205 -16.01 -19.91 -16.48
C GLY A 205 -17.53 -19.68 -16.41
N ALA A 206 -18.02 -18.44 -16.37
CA ALA A 206 -19.46 -18.18 -16.31
C ALA A 206 -19.90 -17.17 -17.38
N SER A 207 -20.30 -17.69 -18.53
CA SER A 207 -21.04 -16.90 -19.51
C SER A 207 -22.53 -16.85 -19.12
N GLY A 208 -23.05 -15.65 -18.92
CA GLY A 208 -24.49 -15.39 -18.87
C GLY A 208 -24.96 -14.63 -17.63
N GLY A 209 -25.20 -13.34 -17.80
CA GLY A 209 -25.90 -12.51 -16.84
C GLY A 209 -25.15 -11.22 -16.51
N MET A 210 -25.65 -10.07 -16.98
CA MET A 210 -25.18 -8.76 -16.54
C MET A 210 -25.36 -8.65 -15.02
N GLY A 211 -24.30 -8.97 -14.26
CA GLY A 211 -24.20 -8.75 -12.84
C GLY A 211 -23.29 -7.55 -12.57
N ARG A 212 -23.73 -6.69 -11.68
CA ARG A 212 -23.02 -5.53 -11.13
C ARG A 212 -21.56 -5.83 -10.84
N PRO A 213 -20.62 -4.86 -10.95
CA PRO A 213 -19.24 -5.02 -10.50
C PRO A 213 -19.23 -5.51 -9.06
N GLY A 214 -18.46 -6.55 -8.79
CA GLY A 214 -18.40 -7.18 -7.48
C GLY A 214 -18.00 -6.17 -6.41
N GLY A 215 -18.79 -6.13 -5.37
CA GLY A 215 -18.52 -5.34 -4.18
C GLY A 215 -17.26 -5.82 -3.45
N PRO A 216 -16.78 -5.02 -2.50
CA PRO A 216 -15.56 -5.29 -1.72
C PRO A 216 -15.60 -6.65 -1.03
N GLY A 217 -14.42 -7.22 -0.84
CA GLY A 217 -14.20 -8.56 -0.34
C GLY A 217 -15.10 -8.98 0.82
N SER A 218 -15.40 -10.26 0.83
CA SER A 218 -16.30 -10.94 1.78
C SER A 218 -16.15 -10.39 3.20
N ARG A 219 -17.26 -9.82 3.74
CA ARG A 219 -17.32 -9.45 5.16
C ARG A 219 -17.15 -10.71 6.00
N ASN A 220 -16.15 -10.75 6.86
CA ASN A 220 -16.14 -11.74 7.91
C ASN A 220 -17.18 -11.32 8.97
N THR A 221 -18.37 -11.89 8.91
CA THR A 221 -19.49 -11.57 9.83
C THR A 221 -19.37 -12.26 11.18
N ASN A 222 -18.41 -13.18 11.34
CA ASN A 222 -18.24 -14.01 12.54
C ASN A 222 -16.90 -13.76 13.22
N ILE A 223 -16.62 -12.49 13.59
CA ILE A 223 -15.44 -12.17 14.39
C ILE A 223 -15.70 -12.51 15.85
N THR A 224 -14.91 -13.42 16.38
CA THR A 224 -14.91 -13.71 17.83
C THR A 224 -13.89 -12.79 18.50
N TYR A 225 -14.34 -12.07 19.52
CA TYR A 225 -13.48 -11.22 20.34
C TYR A 225 -13.25 -11.87 21.69
N THR A 226 -11.99 -11.94 22.08
CA THR A 226 -11.58 -12.40 23.42
C THR A 226 -10.65 -11.38 24.05
N GLY A 227 -10.84 -11.11 25.33
CA GLY A 227 -9.97 -10.25 26.12
C GLY A 227 -9.48 -11.00 27.36
N ALA A 228 -8.18 -10.90 27.68
CA ALA A 228 -7.67 -11.38 28.95
C ALA A 228 -8.37 -10.67 30.13
N THR A 229 -8.67 -9.39 29.93
CA THR A 229 -9.60 -8.62 30.76
C THR A 229 -10.68 -8.04 29.86
N GLU A 230 -11.94 -8.22 30.23
CA GLU A 230 -13.09 -7.67 29.50
C GLU A 230 -13.89 -6.72 30.41
N LEU A 231 -14.12 -5.50 29.92
CA LEU A 231 -15.01 -4.52 30.54
C LEU A 231 -16.31 -4.43 29.74
N LYS A 232 -17.41 -4.86 30.36
CA LYS A 232 -18.77 -4.94 29.77
C LYS A 232 -19.73 -3.91 30.33
N ALA A 233 -19.26 -3.05 31.24
CA ALA A 233 -20.02 -1.98 31.87
C ALA A 233 -19.12 -0.76 32.08
N GLY A 234 -19.73 0.37 32.30
CA GLY A 234 -19.04 1.62 32.66
C GLY A 234 -18.25 1.46 33.96
N THR A 235 -17.01 1.90 33.94
CA THR A 235 -16.13 1.83 35.11
C THR A 235 -15.05 2.90 35.05
N THR A 236 -14.47 3.17 36.21
CA THR A 236 -13.24 3.93 36.34
C THR A 236 -12.20 3.07 37.01
N GLU A 237 -11.06 2.89 36.35
CA GLU A 237 -9.94 2.08 36.85
C GLU A 237 -8.67 2.92 36.86
N ASP A 238 -7.83 2.74 37.88
CA ASP A 238 -6.58 3.47 38.04
C ASP A 238 -5.42 2.51 38.33
N SER A 239 -4.28 2.79 37.71
CA SER A 239 -2.98 2.12 37.94
C SER A 239 -3.04 0.59 37.80
N LYS A 240 -3.95 0.07 36.97
CA LYS A 240 -4.10 -1.36 36.74
C LYS A 240 -3.16 -1.87 35.65
N THR A 241 -2.77 -3.13 35.80
CA THR A 241 -1.98 -3.88 34.81
C THR A 241 -2.86 -4.87 34.07
N TYR A 242 -2.80 -4.82 32.71
CA TYR A 242 -3.50 -5.72 31.81
C TYR A 242 -2.46 -6.44 30.95
N LYS A 243 -2.58 -7.76 30.83
CA LYS A 243 -1.62 -8.58 30.07
C LYS A 243 -2.32 -9.63 29.24
N SER A 244 -1.80 -9.90 28.04
CA SER A 244 -2.11 -11.10 27.27
C SER A 244 -0.87 -11.62 26.55
N GLU A 245 -0.66 -12.93 26.66
CA GLU A 245 0.39 -13.67 25.97
C GLU A 245 -0.19 -14.63 24.93
N LYS A 246 -1.53 -14.64 24.76
CA LYS A 246 -2.21 -15.55 23.85
C LYS A 246 -2.45 -14.91 22.50
N THR A 247 -2.41 -15.74 21.48
CA THR A 247 -2.82 -15.41 20.12
C THR A 247 -4.31 -15.05 20.09
N ASP A 248 -4.68 -14.03 19.30
CA ASP A 248 -6.06 -13.58 19.05
C ASP A 248 -6.83 -13.14 20.32
N GLU A 249 -6.12 -12.79 21.37
CA GLU A 249 -6.68 -12.28 22.62
C GLU A 249 -6.20 -10.85 22.87
N ASN A 250 -7.12 -9.91 23.05
CA ASN A 250 -6.78 -8.56 23.49
C ASN A 250 -6.31 -8.56 24.95
N ALA A 251 -5.31 -7.76 25.32
CA ALA A 251 -4.94 -7.66 26.74
C ALA A 251 -6.04 -6.96 27.55
N LEU A 252 -6.67 -5.93 26.96
CA LEU A 252 -7.87 -5.29 27.48
C LEU A 252 -8.89 -5.12 26.35
N LEU A 253 -10.08 -5.70 26.52
CA LEU A 253 -11.24 -5.54 25.65
C LEU A 253 -12.32 -4.73 26.35
N ILE A 254 -12.70 -3.60 25.77
CA ILE A 254 -13.83 -2.77 26.25
C ILE A 254 -14.97 -2.90 25.23
N ASN A 255 -16.05 -3.50 25.65
CA ASN A 255 -17.22 -3.77 24.80
C ASN A 255 -18.51 -3.42 25.57
N THR A 256 -18.87 -2.15 25.55
CA THR A 256 -20.05 -1.60 26.25
C THR A 256 -20.50 -0.35 25.53
N LYS A 257 -21.71 0.14 25.87
CA LYS A 257 -22.19 1.48 25.46
C LYS A 257 -21.88 2.55 26.51
N GLU A 258 -21.44 2.12 27.69
CA GLU A 258 -21.22 3.02 28.81
C GLU A 258 -19.82 3.65 28.73
N ALA A 259 -19.64 4.78 29.44
CA ALA A 259 -18.35 5.44 29.53
C ALA A 259 -17.37 4.63 30.41
N VAL A 260 -16.12 4.53 29.91
CA VAL A 260 -15.02 3.87 30.65
C VAL A 260 -13.87 4.85 30.80
N THR A 261 -13.28 4.92 31.99
CA THR A 261 -12.07 5.71 32.25
C THR A 261 -10.96 4.83 32.81
N ILE A 262 -9.81 4.86 32.17
CA ILE A 262 -8.63 4.09 32.58
C ILE A 262 -7.48 5.08 32.81
N ALA A 263 -7.10 5.29 34.05
CA ALA A 263 -5.98 6.16 34.41
C ALA A 263 -4.71 5.31 34.67
N GLN A 264 -3.56 5.81 34.23
CA GLN A 264 -2.23 5.23 34.44
C GLN A 264 -2.14 3.71 34.18
N PRO A 265 -2.72 3.18 33.07
CA PRO A 265 -2.65 1.74 32.83
C PRO A 265 -1.22 1.28 32.47
N ILE A 266 -0.94 0.01 32.79
CA ILE A 266 0.19 -0.74 32.21
C ILE A 266 -0.40 -1.87 31.39
N ILE A 267 -0.33 -1.74 30.05
CA ILE A 267 -0.87 -2.74 29.13
C ILE A 267 0.26 -3.41 28.37
N ASN A 268 0.33 -4.74 28.44
CA ASN A 268 1.37 -5.52 27.77
C ASN A 268 0.75 -6.64 26.93
N LYS A 269 1.16 -6.73 25.66
CA LYS A 269 0.72 -7.74 24.71
C LYS A 269 1.92 -8.41 24.03
N THR A 270 2.02 -9.74 24.12
CA THR A 270 3.14 -10.51 23.53
C THR A 270 2.70 -11.69 22.66
N GLY A 271 1.44 -12.13 22.71
CA GLY A 271 0.91 -13.17 21.83
C GLY A 271 0.69 -12.67 20.41
N SER A 272 1.47 -13.15 19.46
CA SER A 272 1.34 -12.80 18.02
C SER A 272 0.13 -13.46 17.40
N SER A 273 -0.43 -12.82 16.38
CA SER A 273 -1.50 -13.35 15.54
C SER A 273 -1.09 -13.31 14.07
N ASP A 274 -1.47 -14.34 13.32
CA ASP A 274 -1.39 -14.37 11.85
C ASP A 274 -2.73 -14.00 11.19
N GLY A 275 -3.69 -13.50 11.99
CA GLY A 275 -5.04 -13.17 11.57
C GLY A 275 -5.18 -12.02 10.55
N GLY A 276 -4.07 -11.35 10.15
CA GLY A 276 -4.01 -10.38 9.06
C GLY A 276 -5.13 -9.33 9.10
N ASP A 277 -6.13 -9.50 8.23
CA ASP A 277 -7.30 -8.63 8.11
C ASP A 277 -8.11 -8.52 9.41
N ASN A 278 -8.22 -9.60 10.20
CA ASN A 278 -8.95 -9.56 11.47
C ASN A 278 -8.25 -8.64 12.48
N CYS A 279 -6.92 -8.60 12.46
CA CYS A 279 -6.14 -7.72 13.32
C CYS A 279 -6.22 -6.26 12.83
N SER A 280 -6.10 -6.06 11.51
CA SER A 280 -6.05 -4.71 10.90
C SER A 280 -7.42 -4.04 10.82
N PHE A 281 -8.50 -4.78 10.55
CA PHE A 281 -9.82 -4.18 10.32
C PHE A 281 -10.74 -4.22 11.52
N TYR A 282 -10.56 -5.21 12.41
CA TYR A 282 -11.50 -5.46 13.50
C TYR A 282 -10.85 -5.39 14.90
N GLY A 283 -9.53 -5.23 14.97
CA GLY A 283 -8.81 -5.08 16.23
C GLY A 283 -8.64 -6.37 17.03
N VAL A 284 -8.78 -7.53 16.39
CA VAL A 284 -8.41 -8.81 17.02
C VAL A 284 -6.94 -8.77 17.38
N ASN A 285 -6.57 -9.24 18.56
CA ASN A 285 -5.20 -9.25 19.09
C ASN A 285 -4.62 -7.88 19.52
N ALA A 286 -5.35 -6.76 19.43
CA ALA A 286 -4.84 -5.47 19.90
C ALA A 286 -4.49 -5.50 21.40
N ALA A 287 -3.51 -4.69 21.83
CA ALA A 287 -3.23 -4.54 23.25
C ALA A 287 -4.46 -3.96 23.98
N LEU A 288 -5.08 -2.94 23.41
CA LEU A 288 -6.36 -2.38 23.86
C LEU A 288 -7.33 -2.28 22.69
N LEU A 289 -8.48 -2.93 22.78
CA LEU A 289 -9.60 -2.77 21.84
C LEU A 289 -10.81 -2.16 22.52
N VAL A 290 -11.33 -1.09 21.93
CA VAL A 290 -12.61 -0.48 22.33
C VAL A 290 -13.63 -0.63 21.21
N LYS A 291 -14.85 -1.06 21.55
CA LYS A 291 -15.95 -1.28 20.64
C LYS A 291 -17.30 -1.18 21.35
N GLY A 292 -18.40 -1.28 20.58
CA GLY A 292 -19.76 -1.40 21.12
C GLY A 292 -20.39 -0.08 21.53
N GLY A 293 -19.88 1.05 20.99
CA GLY A 293 -20.43 2.39 21.22
C GLY A 293 -19.92 3.08 22.49
N SER A 294 -18.86 2.53 23.14
CA SER A 294 -18.26 3.14 24.34
C SER A 294 -17.56 4.45 24.02
N THR A 295 -17.69 5.41 24.95
CA THR A 295 -16.75 6.53 25.08
C THR A 295 -15.71 6.16 26.14
N THR A 296 -14.52 5.80 25.69
CA THR A 296 -13.43 5.35 26.56
C THR A 296 -12.33 6.42 26.64
N THR A 297 -11.93 6.80 27.85
CA THR A 297 -10.81 7.72 28.10
C THR A 297 -9.65 6.95 28.73
N ILE A 298 -8.48 7.01 28.09
CA ILE A 298 -7.20 6.50 28.59
C ILE A 298 -6.33 7.70 28.93
N LYS A 299 -5.78 7.76 30.14
CA LYS A 299 -5.00 8.90 30.61
C LYS A 299 -3.71 8.46 31.27
N GLY A 300 -2.59 8.89 30.70
CA GLY A 300 -1.26 8.49 31.16
C GLY A 300 -0.97 7.02 30.94
N GLY A 301 0.00 6.47 31.66
CA GLY A 301 0.39 5.08 31.63
C GLY A 301 1.19 4.66 30.41
N THR A 302 1.35 3.35 30.25
CA THR A 302 2.16 2.75 29.17
C THR A 302 1.42 1.57 28.51
N ILE A 303 1.53 1.51 27.18
CA ILE A 303 0.98 0.44 26.37
C ILE A 303 2.13 -0.14 25.53
N THR A 304 2.42 -1.41 25.70
CA THR A 304 3.50 -2.10 24.98
C THR A 304 2.94 -3.30 24.26
N SER A 305 3.27 -3.42 22.97
CA SER A 305 2.98 -4.59 22.16
C SER A 305 4.25 -5.10 21.49
N ASP A 306 4.68 -6.29 21.88
CA ASP A 306 5.78 -7.04 21.25
C ASP A 306 5.21 -8.30 20.61
N ALA A 307 4.31 -8.08 19.64
CA ALA A 307 3.57 -9.15 18.98
C ALA A 307 3.10 -8.72 17.59
N ASP A 308 3.09 -9.65 16.64
CA ASP A 308 2.52 -9.40 15.31
C ASP A 308 0.99 -9.28 15.39
N GLY A 309 0.41 -8.40 14.56
CA GLY A 309 -1.02 -8.13 14.49
C GLY A 309 -1.60 -7.47 15.76
N ALA A 310 -0.74 -6.90 16.62
CA ALA A 310 -1.13 -6.38 17.91
C ALA A 310 -1.00 -4.86 17.99
N ASN A 311 -2.01 -4.15 17.46
CA ASN A 311 -2.08 -2.70 17.55
C ASN A 311 -2.12 -2.21 19.00
N GLY A 312 -1.53 -1.05 19.29
CA GLY A 312 -1.49 -0.50 20.65
C GLY A 312 -2.88 -0.17 21.18
N VAL A 313 -3.56 0.84 20.61
CA VAL A 313 -4.93 1.23 20.96
C VAL A 313 -5.81 1.19 19.72
N PHE A 314 -6.92 0.49 19.78
CA PHE A 314 -7.81 0.28 18.66
C PHE A 314 -9.23 0.80 18.97
N SER A 315 -9.75 1.70 18.11
CA SER A 315 -11.13 2.17 18.09
C SER A 315 -11.88 1.52 16.93
N TYR A 316 -12.79 0.59 17.20
CA TYR A 316 -13.59 -0.09 16.20
C TYR A 316 -15.06 0.33 16.28
N GLY A 317 -15.54 1.07 15.29
CA GLY A 317 -16.89 1.64 15.24
C GLY A 317 -17.98 0.72 14.71
N GLY A 318 -17.71 -0.59 14.57
CA GLY A 318 -18.75 -1.57 14.22
C GLY A 318 -19.13 -1.65 12.73
N ASN A 319 -18.74 -0.67 11.90
CA ASN A 319 -19.01 -0.68 10.45
C ASN A 319 -17.91 -1.45 9.71
N GLY A 320 -18.11 -2.72 9.48
CA GLY A 320 -17.10 -3.66 8.96
C GLY A 320 -16.79 -3.57 7.49
N GLY A 321 -17.18 -2.52 6.71
CA GLY A 321 -17.00 -2.76 5.31
C GLY A 321 -16.99 -1.61 4.30
N HIS A 322 -17.33 -0.39 4.66
CA HIS A 322 -17.36 0.71 3.69
C HIS A 322 -16.86 2.00 4.31
N ASN A 323 -15.95 2.69 3.61
CA ASN A 323 -15.54 4.04 3.97
C ASN A 323 -16.74 4.99 3.96
N GLY A 324 -16.84 5.83 5.00
CA GLY A 324 -17.93 6.79 5.14
C GLY A 324 -19.24 6.21 5.66
N GLY A 325 -19.25 4.95 6.11
CA GLY A 325 -20.37 4.42 6.89
C GLY A 325 -20.36 4.97 8.32
N GLU A 326 -21.55 5.23 8.87
CA GLU A 326 -21.68 5.65 10.25
C GLU A 326 -21.20 4.54 11.20
N GLY A 327 -20.39 4.90 12.19
CA GLY A 327 -19.98 4.01 13.27
C GLY A 327 -21.10 3.86 14.31
N ASP A 328 -20.86 2.98 15.28
CA ASP A 328 -21.76 2.69 16.41
C ASP A 328 -21.65 3.71 17.57
N GLY A 329 -20.85 4.76 17.38
CA GLY A 329 -20.55 5.79 18.39
C GLY A 329 -19.29 5.52 19.21
N THR A 330 -18.57 4.42 18.95
CA THR A 330 -17.30 4.12 19.65
C THR A 330 -16.32 5.28 19.51
N THR A 331 -15.94 5.85 20.66
CA THR A 331 -15.01 6.98 20.76
C THR A 331 -13.92 6.66 21.77
N VAL A 332 -12.66 6.79 21.35
CA VAL A 332 -11.49 6.59 22.21
C VAL A 332 -10.74 7.90 22.36
N ILE A 333 -10.54 8.32 23.59
CA ILE A 333 -9.77 9.50 23.99
C ILE A 333 -8.51 9.01 24.68
N VAL A 334 -7.34 9.33 24.14
CA VAL A 334 -6.05 8.90 24.70
C VAL A 334 -5.21 10.15 24.99
N GLU A 335 -4.80 10.31 26.22
CA GLU A 335 -4.05 11.50 26.67
C GLU A 335 -2.77 11.10 27.41
N ASP A 336 -1.68 11.80 27.16
CA ASP A 336 -0.41 11.73 27.91
C ASP A 336 0.14 10.30 28.05
N THR A 337 -0.15 9.41 27.09
CA THR A 337 0.16 7.98 27.12
C THR A 337 1.37 7.66 26.24
N LYS A 338 2.24 6.75 26.74
CA LYS A 338 3.34 6.19 25.95
C LYS A 338 2.92 4.85 25.32
N ILE A 339 3.07 4.74 23.99
CA ILE A 339 2.76 3.53 23.23
C ILE A 339 4.01 3.06 22.50
N THR A 340 4.34 1.77 22.62
CA THR A 340 5.46 1.16 21.91
C THR A 340 5.00 -0.15 21.27
N THR A 341 5.17 -0.30 19.95
CA THR A 341 4.86 -1.55 19.24
C THR A 341 6.06 -2.00 18.42
N THR A 342 6.38 -3.31 18.44
CA THR A 342 7.54 -3.87 17.74
C THR A 342 7.16 -4.93 16.71
N GLY A 343 5.97 -5.53 16.81
CA GLY A 343 5.49 -6.55 15.88
C GLY A 343 5.06 -6.01 14.52
N GLY A 344 5.07 -6.88 13.51
CA GLY A 344 4.52 -6.59 12.19
C GLY A 344 3.01 -6.41 12.21
N GLY A 345 2.46 -5.45 11.45
CA GLY A 345 1.04 -5.15 11.43
C GLY A 345 0.51 -4.55 12.74
N SER A 346 1.38 -3.98 13.58
CA SER A 346 1.09 -3.52 14.94
C SER A 346 1.25 -2.01 15.05
N GLY A 347 0.26 -1.25 14.56
CA GLY A 347 0.25 0.20 14.64
C GLY A 347 0.13 0.75 16.07
N GLY A 348 0.37 2.05 16.23
CA GLY A 348 0.25 2.73 17.53
C GLY A 348 -1.19 2.93 17.94
N ILE A 349 -1.85 3.97 17.40
CA ILE A 349 -3.30 4.20 17.48
C ILE A 349 -3.95 3.79 16.16
N MET A 350 -5.07 3.10 16.26
CA MET A 350 -5.77 2.52 15.11
C MET A 350 -7.25 2.84 15.17
N THR A 351 -7.83 3.20 14.02
CA THR A 351 -9.27 3.48 13.90
C THR A 351 -9.83 2.84 12.64
N THR A 352 -10.92 2.11 12.80
CA THR A 352 -11.63 1.47 11.68
C THR A 352 -13.14 1.43 11.92
N GLY A 353 -13.88 1.07 10.88
CA GLY A 353 -15.28 0.80 10.97
C GLY A 353 -16.14 1.99 11.44
N GLY A 354 -15.73 3.22 11.15
CA GLY A 354 -16.43 4.43 11.58
C GLY A 354 -16.18 4.84 13.04
N GLY A 355 -15.14 4.28 13.68
CA GLY A 355 -14.73 4.69 15.03
C GLY A 355 -14.18 6.10 15.08
N VAL A 356 -14.05 6.65 16.28
CA VAL A 356 -13.45 7.95 16.55
C VAL A 356 -12.27 7.80 17.49
N MET A 357 -11.13 8.44 17.15
CA MET A 357 -9.94 8.52 17.99
C MET A 357 -9.58 9.98 18.24
N LYS A 358 -9.42 10.35 19.51
CA LYS A 358 -8.93 11.65 19.93
C LYS A 358 -7.66 11.45 20.76
N ALA A 359 -6.52 11.82 20.21
CA ALA A 359 -5.22 11.63 20.83
C ALA A 359 -4.64 12.98 21.27
N LYS A 360 -4.05 13.04 22.45
CA LYS A 360 -3.40 14.25 22.95
C LYS A 360 -2.09 13.93 23.64
N ASN A 361 -1.01 14.62 23.26
CA ASN A 361 0.33 14.52 23.86
C ASN A 361 0.87 13.10 23.97
N LEU A 362 0.63 12.26 22.96
CA LEU A 362 1.13 10.89 22.99
C LEU A 362 2.62 10.82 22.61
N THR A 363 3.29 9.81 23.15
CA THR A 363 4.60 9.39 22.64
C THR A 363 4.44 8.00 22.04
N ILE A 364 4.49 7.90 20.71
CA ILE A 364 4.31 6.63 20.01
C ILE A 364 5.56 6.26 19.23
N ASN A 365 6.07 5.04 19.47
CA ASN A 365 7.17 4.46 18.70
C ASN A 365 6.74 3.11 18.15
N THR A 366 6.82 2.96 16.82
CA THR A 366 6.56 1.70 16.14
C THR A 366 7.80 1.25 15.37
N SER A 367 8.14 -0.05 15.44
CA SER A 367 9.30 -0.62 14.75
C SER A 367 8.98 -1.88 13.96
N GLY A 368 7.75 -2.34 13.98
CA GLY A 368 7.27 -3.44 13.15
C GLY A 368 7.01 -3.01 11.71
N ARG A 369 7.11 -3.94 10.77
CA ARG A 369 6.70 -3.71 9.38
C ARG A 369 5.19 -3.48 9.30
N SER A 370 4.74 -2.59 8.41
CA SER A 370 3.32 -2.23 8.23
C SER A 370 2.64 -1.77 9.55
N SER A 371 3.37 -0.98 10.33
CA SER A 371 3.00 -0.59 11.70
C SER A 371 3.08 0.93 11.86
N ALA A 372 2.15 1.66 11.22
CA ALA A 372 2.09 3.11 11.31
C ALA A 372 1.71 3.58 12.74
N PRO A 373 2.38 4.60 13.31
CA PRO A 373 2.00 5.20 14.60
C PRO A 373 0.57 5.72 14.64
N ILE A 374 0.11 6.37 13.57
CA ILE A 374 -1.26 6.84 13.38
C ILE A 374 -1.81 6.09 12.17
N ARG A 375 -2.80 5.24 12.41
CA ARG A 375 -3.31 4.36 11.36
C ARG A 375 -4.83 4.32 11.33
N THR A 376 -5.37 4.32 10.11
CA THR A 376 -6.75 3.94 9.85
C THR A 376 -6.77 2.83 8.81
N ASP A 377 -7.86 2.10 8.74
CA ASP A 377 -8.04 1.05 7.76
C ASP A 377 -9.52 0.91 7.41
N ARG A 378 -9.90 -0.16 6.74
CA ARG A 378 -11.23 -0.40 6.16
C ARG A 378 -12.39 0.08 7.05
N GLY A 379 -13.37 0.73 6.43
CA GLY A 379 -14.56 1.26 7.10
C GLY A 379 -14.38 2.69 7.61
N GLY A 380 -13.20 3.28 7.46
CA GLY A 380 -12.96 4.68 7.79
C GLY A 380 -13.11 5.01 9.27
N GLY A 381 -13.28 6.28 9.55
CA GLY A 381 -13.43 6.85 10.88
C GLY A 381 -12.90 8.27 10.93
N VAL A 382 -12.71 8.77 12.13
CA VAL A 382 -12.15 10.11 12.37
C VAL A 382 -11.01 10.01 13.39
N VAL A 383 -9.85 10.57 13.05
CA VAL A 383 -8.71 10.65 13.96
C VAL A 383 -8.31 12.10 14.14
N THR A 384 -8.28 12.57 15.37
CA THR A 384 -7.78 13.89 15.74
C THR A 384 -6.62 13.73 16.70
N VAL A 385 -5.48 14.37 16.37
CA VAL A 385 -4.25 14.30 17.17
C VAL A 385 -3.84 15.74 17.53
N GLU A 386 -3.57 15.98 18.80
CA GLU A 386 -3.08 17.25 19.31
C GLU A 386 -1.77 17.04 20.08
N GLY A 387 -0.67 17.61 19.59
CA GLY A 387 0.65 17.50 20.22
C GLY A 387 1.23 16.09 20.18
N GLY A 388 2.35 15.91 20.86
CA GLY A 388 3.02 14.64 21.02
C GLY A 388 4.09 14.34 19.97
N SER A 389 4.67 13.15 20.05
CA SER A 389 5.76 12.67 19.20
C SER A 389 5.44 11.26 18.66
N TYR A 390 5.55 11.11 17.35
CA TYR A 390 5.16 9.90 16.63
C TYR A 390 6.31 9.45 15.73
N THR A 391 6.89 8.30 16.02
CA THR A 391 8.05 7.77 15.30
C THR A 391 7.76 6.40 14.72
N SER A 392 8.01 6.26 13.42
CA SER A 392 8.01 4.99 12.70
C SER A 392 9.44 4.62 12.28
N SER A 393 9.83 3.35 12.46
CA SER A 393 11.21 2.89 12.21
C SER A 393 11.27 1.60 11.39
N SER A 394 10.32 1.36 10.48
CA SER A 394 10.29 0.15 9.67
C SER A 394 9.76 0.40 8.25
N PRO A 395 10.13 -0.46 7.28
CA PRO A 395 9.58 -0.38 5.93
C PRO A 395 8.06 -0.60 5.89
N GLY A 396 7.38 0.09 4.96
CA GLY A 396 5.93 0.01 4.78
C GLY A 396 5.15 0.50 6.01
N SER A 397 5.76 1.39 6.78
CA SER A 397 5.22 1.95 8.02
C SER A 397 5.31 3.47 7.96
N PRO A 398 4.46 4.16 7.19
CA PRO A 398 4.40 5.62 7.21
C PRO A 398 4.05 6.10 8.62
N VAL A 399 4.38 7.34 8.96
CA VAL A 399 3.95 7.87 10.27
C VAL A 399 2.44 7.97 10.34
N ILE A 400 1.80 8.35 9.22
CA ILE A 400 0.35 8.40 9.09
C ILE A 400 -0.06 7.59 7.86
N TYR A 401 -0.89 6.56 8.07
CA TYR A 401 -1.58 5.84 7.01
C TYR A 401 -3.08 6.11 7.11
N SER A 402 -3.66 6.67 6.06
CA SER A 402 -5.07 7.09 6.10
C SER A 402 -5.93 6.46 5.00
N THR A 403 -6.99 5.80 5.45
CA THR A 403 -8.21 5.45 4.71
C THR A 403 -9.43 6.12 5.35
N ALA A 404 -9.24 7.28 6.00
CA ALA A 404 -10.25 8.01 6.76
C ALA A 404 -9.92 9.51 6.80
N ASP A 405 -10.58 10.26 7.67
CA ASP A 405 -10.27 11.65 7.94
C ASP A 405 -9.33 11.77 9.14
N VAL A 406 -8.12 12.25 8.89
CA VAL A 406 -7.07 12.40 9.92
C VAL A 406 -6.65 13.87 10.02
N THR A 407 -6.72 14.43 11.21
CA THR A 407 -6.20 15.76 11.53
C THR A 407 -5.15 15.65 12.62
N VAL A 408 -3.96 16.19 12.36
CA VAL A 408 -2.85 16.25 13.32
C VAL A 408 -2.41 17.70 13.49
N SER A 409 -2.32 18.15 14.73
CA SER A 409 -1.91 19.51 15.07
C SER A 409 -0.79 19.52 16.09
N ASN A 410 0.19 20.43 15.93
CA ASN A 410 1.25 20.74 16.88
C ASN A 410 2.11 19.52 17.28
N ALA A 411 2.32 18.58 16.38
CA ALA A 411 2.99 17.31 16.64
C ALA A 411 4.34 17.20 15.93
N THR A 412 5.24 16.39 16.50
CA THR A 412 6.51 15.96 15.86
C THR A 412 6.33 14.58 15.25
N LEU A 413 6.57 14.48 13.95
CA LEU A 413 6.33 13.29 13.14
C LEU A 413 7.64 12.83 12.49
N THR A 414 8.07 11.60 12.74
CA THR A 414 9.35 11.09 12.23
C THR A 414 9.18 9.73 11.55
N SER A 415 9.53 9.65 10.27
CA SER A 415 9.65 8.39 9.55
C SER A 415 11.11 8.10 9.22
N ASN A 416 11.62 6.97 9.71
CA ASN A 416 13.02 6.61 9.54
C ASN A 416 13.28 5.70 8.32
N MET A 417 12.26 5.03 7.78
CA MET A 417 12.45 4.02 6.72
C MET A 417 11.32 3.95 5.70
N SER A 418 10.27 4.71 5.87
CA SER A 418 9.08 4.71 5.01
C SER A 418 8.64 6.14 4.68
N GLU A 419 7.52 6.29 4.02
CA GLU A 419 6.87 7.58 3.80
C GLU A 419 6.53 8.25 5.15
N GLY A 420 6.38 9.56 5.14
CA GLY A 420 5.78 10.28 6.27
C GLY A 420 4.26 10.07 6.28
N VAL A 421 3.65 10.16 5.11
CA VAL A 421 2.20 10.07 4.93
C VAL A 421 1.87 9.19 3.73
N CYS A 422 0.87 8.31 3.90
CA CYS A 422 0.15 7.66 2.81
C CYS A 422 -1.34 7.96 2.91
N ILE A 423 -1.94 8.48 1.83
CA ILE A 423 -3.38 8.69 1.71
C ILE A 423 -3.91 7.76 0.63
N GLU A 424 -4.82 6.88 1.00
CA GLU A 424 -5.45 5.96 0.06
C GLU A 424 -6.90 6.34 -0.22
N GLY A 425 -7.23 6.49 -1.51
CA GLY A 425 -8.60 6.77 -1.96
C GLY A 425 -9.13 8.16 -1.60
N LYS A 426 -10.46 8.27 -1.47
CA LYS A 426 -11.18 9.54 -1.18
C LYS A 426 -11.02 10.05 0.26
N ASN A 427 -9.87 9.91 0.84
CA ASN A 427 -9.63 10.20 2.26
C ASN A 427 -8.80 11.45 2.44
N SER A 428 -8.66 11.91 3.69
CA SER A 428 -8.02 13.18 3.97
C SER A 428 -6.98 13.11 5.10
N ILE A 429 -5.94 13.93 4.94
CA ILE A 429 -5.00 14.27 6.02
C ILE A 429 -4.83 15.78 6.09
N THR A 430 -4.99 16.33 7.28
CA THR A 430 -4.69 17.74 7.59
C THR A 430 -3.61 17.81 8.65
N LEU A 431 -2.52 18.53 8.35
CA LEU A 431 -1.42 18.81 9.26
C LEU A 431 -1.43 20.32 9.62
N ASN A 432 -1.52 20.66 10.90
CA ASN A 432 -1.48 22.03 11.38
C ASN A 432 -0.27 22.22 12.29
N ASN A 433 0.66 23.09 11.91
CA ASN A 433 1.89 23.41 12.66
C ASN A 433 2.68 22.16 13.10
N CYS A 434 2.70 21.12 12.27
CA CYS A 434 3.45 19.89 12.55
C CYS A 434 4.89 20.01 12.05
N GLU A 435 5.82 19.36 12.76
CA GLU A 435 7.21 19.19 12.31
C GLU A 435 7.38 17.73 11.82
N MET A 436 7.54 17.55 10.51
CA MET A 436 7.70 16.23 9.92
C MET A 436 9.08 16.06 9.31
N THR A 437 9.75 14.95 9.67
CA THR A 437 11.01 14.50 9.04
C THR A 437 10.83 13.11 8.47
N VAL A 438 11.18 12.94 7.19
CA VAL A 438 11.04 11.68 6.46
C VAL A 438 12.39 11.25 5.90
N SER A 439 12.76 10.00 6.19
CA SER A 439 13.98 9.33 5.68
C SER A 439 13.57 8.04 4.98
N ASN A 440 12.75 8.14 3.93
CA ASN A 440 12.27 6.97 3.19
C ASN A 440 13.44 6.25 2.51
N THR A 441 13.61 4.96 2.80
CA THR A 441 14.67 4.10 2.22
C THR A 441 14.11 2.88 1.48
N ASN A 442 12.78 2.70 1.52
CA ASN A 442 12.13 1.54 0.95
C ASN A 442 10.85 1.95 0.24
N ARG A 443 10.71 1.54 -0.99
CA ARG A 443 9.47 1.73 -1.76
C ARG A 443 8.35 0.88 -1.18
N ASN A 444 7.17 1.46 -1.10
CA ASN A 444 5.99 0.79 -0.55
C ASN A 444 5.21 0.05 -1.65
N GLY A 445 4.87 -1.20 -1.42
CA GLY A 445 4.04 -2.00 -2.33
C GLY A 445 4.57 -2.03 -3.76
N HIS A 446 3.79 -1.47 -4.69
CA HIS A 446 4.10 -1.39 -6.12
C HIS A 446 4.81 -0.08 -6.52
N ALA A 447 5.11 0.80 -5.56
CA ALA A 447 5.75 2.08 -5.84
C ALA A 447 7.10 1.92 -6.54
N GLN A 448 7.35 2.76 -7.55
CA GLN A 448 8.60 2.81 -8.31
C GLN A 448 9.50 3.97 -7.86
N PHE A 449 9.00 4.82 -6.97
CA PHE A 449 9.68 5.98 -6.42
C PHE A 449 9.82 5.87 -4.91
N LEU A 450 10.75 6.64 -4.35
CA LEU A 450 10.77 6.99 -2.94
C LEU A 450 10.11 8.35 -2.79
N ASP A 451 9.29 8.53 -1.79
CA ASP A 451 8.59 9.78 -1.54
C ASP A 451 8.35 10.03 -0.06
N ALA A 452 8.03 11.27 0.31
CA ALA A 452 7.67 11.63 1.67
C ALA A 452 6.15 11.59 1.87
N ILE A 453 5.40 12.09 0.90
CA ILE A 453 3.93 12.11 0.93
C ILE A 453 3.43 11.38 -0.30
N MET A 454 2.83 10.21 -0.08
CA MET A 454 2.23 9.37 -1.12
C MET A 454 0.71 9.52 -1.10
N ILE A 455 0.13 9.87 -2.26
CA ILE A 455 -1.31 10.01 -2.45
C ILE A 455 -1.71 9.09 -3.60
N TYR A 456 -2.50 8.07 -3.30
CA TYR A 456 -2.72 7.00 -4.27
C TYR A 456 -4.06 6.26 -4.07
N GLN A 457 -4.40 5.44 -5.03
CA GLN A 457 -5.45 4.43 -4.91
C GLN A 457 -4.83 3.06 -5.10
N SER A 458 -4.94 2.21 -4.10
CA SER A 458 -4.48 0.81 -4.20
C SER A 458 -5.51 -0.10 -4.89
N PHE A 459 -5.13 -1.37 -5.06
CA PHE A 459 -6.02 -2.40 -5.58
C PHE A 459 -6.71 -3.20 -4.46
N SER A 460 -6.43 -2.89 -3.19
CA SER A 460 -6.94 -3.65 -2.03
C SER A 460 -8.46 -3.56 -1.89
N GLY A 461 -9.05 -2.43 -2.29
CA GLY A 461 -10.46 -2.10 -2.06
C GLY A 461 -10.72 -1.69 -0.61
N ASP A 462 -9.70 -1.33 0.15
CA ASP A 462 -9.82 -0.88 1.54
C ASP A 462 -10.30 0.56 1.64
N ALA A 463 -10.07 1.34 0.59
CA ALA A 463 -10.58 2.71 0.44
C ALA A 463 -11.41 2.87 -0.83
N ASP A 464 -12.49 3.64 -0.76
CA ASP A 464 -13.27 4.02 -1.93
C ASP A 464 -12.49 5.00 -2.81
N SER A 465 -12.67 4.90 -4.13
CA SER A 465 -12.10 5.85 -5.09
C SER A 465 -12.78 7.22 -4.98
N GLY A 466 -12.01 8.27 -5.18
CA GLY A 466 -12.49 9.65 -5.16
C GLY A 466 -11.34 10.64 -5.04
N ASN A 467 -11.66 11.86 -4.63
CA ASN A 467 -10.64 12.88 -4.41
C ASN A 467 -9.93 12.64 -3.08
N SER A 468 -8.62 12.49 -3.15
CA SER A 468 -7.76 12.44 -1.97
C SER A 468 -7.36 13.86 -1.55
N HIS A 469 -7.35 14.16 -0.26
CA HIS A 469 -7.04 15.50 0.23
C HIS A 469 -5.82 15.50 1.15
N PHE A 470 -4.82 16.31 0.83
CA PHE A 470 -3.71 16.64 1.72
C PHE A 470 -3.69 18.12 2.00
N THR A 471 -3.73 18.52 3.26
CA THR A 471 -3.64 19.92 3.67
C THR A 471 -2.51 20.10 4.68
N MET A 472 -1.66 21.09 4.47
CA MET A 472 -0.63 21.48 5.44
C MET A 472 -0.66 22.98 5.68
N ASN A 473 -0.91 23.37 6.93
CA ASN A 473 -1.00 24.74 7.41
C ASN A 473 0.13 25.01 8.40
N GLY A 474 1.14 25.80 8.00
CA GLY A 474 2.32 26.05 8.82
C GLY A 474 3.17 24.80 9.05
N GLY A 475 4.07 24.88 10.02
CA GLY A 475 4.99 23.78 10.36
C GLY A 475 6.08 23.54 9.32
N SER A 476 6.70 22.36 9.36
CA SER A 476 7.79 21.97 8.46
C SER A 476 7.66 20.53 7.96
N LEU A 477 8.05 20.30 6.70
CA LEU A 477 8.22 18.98 6.09
C LEU A 477 9.61 18.89 5.49
N THR A 478 10.46 18.06 6.07
CA THR A 478 11.81 17.77 5.58
C THR A 478 11.87 16.34 5.04
N ASN A 479 12.15 16.21 3.75
CA ASN A 479 12.40 14.94 3.09
C ASN A 479 13.90 14.74 2.86
N LYS A 480 14.43 13.60 3.27
CA LYS A 480 15.85 13.28 3.10
C LYS A 480 16.14 12.62 1.75
N LYS A 481 15.17 11.94 1.15
CA LYS A 481 15.39 11.17 -0.07
C LYS A 481 14.10 10.98 -0.88
N GLY A 482 14.22 11.07 -2.22
CA GLY A 482 13.12 10.88 -3.16
C GLY A 482 12.25 12.13 -3.36
N HIS A 483 11.04 11.93 -3.80
CA HIS A 483 10.08 12.99 -4.10
C HIS A 483 9.46 13.56 -2.81
N LEU A 484 9.19 14.86 -2.76
CA LEU A 484 8.50 15.41 -1.61
C LEU A 484 7.01 15.01 -1.61
N PHE A 485 6.35 15.09 -2.78
CA PHE A 485 4.98 14.61 -3.01
C PHE A 485 4.96 13.68 -4.21
N HIS A 486 4.16 12.63 -4.12
CA HIS A 486 3.88 11.71 -5.23
C HIS A 486 2.38 11.42 -5.33
N VAL A 487 1.82 11.60 -6.54
CA VAL A 487 0.41 11.35 -6.85
C VAL A 487 0.31 10.33 -7.96
N THR A 488 -0.38 9.22 -7.68
CA THR A 488 -0.57 8.15 -8.64
C THR A 488 -1.92 7.45 -8.47
N ASN A 489 -2.53 7.07 -9.60
CA ASN A 489 -3.78 6.31 -9.65
C ASN A 489 -4.96 6.95 -8.88
N THR A 490 -4.96 8.26 -8.68
CA THR A 490 -5.99 9.00 -7.95
C THR A 490 -6.14 10.43 -8.47
N ASN A 491 -7.13 11.15 -7.94
CA ASN A 491 -7.31 12.57 -8.09
C ASN A 491 -7.00 13.26 -6.75
N ALA A 492 -5.83 13.88 -6.64
CA ALA A 492 -5.36 14.51 -5.41
C ALA A 492 -5.66 16.02 -5.38
N ILE A 493 -6.05 16.52 -4.22
CA ILE A 493 -6.13 17.95 -3.91
C ILE A 493 -5.12 18.24 -2.79
N ILE A 494 -4.08 19.00 -3.12
CA ILE A 494 -3.02 19.38 -2.20
C ILE A 494 -3.15 20.86 -1.89
N THR A 495 -3.29 21.21 -0.61
CA THR A 495 -3.38 22.59 -0.14
C THR A 495 -2.23 22.88 0.82
N LEU A 496 -1.41 23.88 0.49
CA LEU A 496 -0.26 24.26 1.29
C LEU A 496 -0.34 25.74 1.67
N THR A 497 -0.23 26.02 2.95
CA THR A 497 -0.29 27.39 3.46
C THR A 497 0.86 27.64 4.43
N ASN A 498 1.80 28.51 4.06
CA ASN A 498 2.89 28.96 4.91
C ASN A 498 3.67 27.82 5.59
N ALA A 499 3.85 26.69 4.91
CA ALA A 499 4.62 25.53 5.37
C ALA A 499 6.08 25.65 4.94
N ASN A 500 7.01 25.28 5.81
CA ASN A 500 8.43 25.18 5.45
C ASN A 500 8.71 23.82 4.82
N LEU A 501 8.91 23.81 3.49
CA LEU A 501 9.17 22.58 2.73
C LEU A 501 10.65 22.48 2.38
N ALA A 502 11.29 21.37 2.74
CA ALA A 502 12.67 21.07 2.38
C ALA A 502 12.79 19.68 1.77
N ASN A 503 13.29 19.60 0.53
CA ASN A 503 13.70 18.35 -0.08
C ASN A 503 15.22 18.31 -0.19
N GLU A 504 15.86 17.46 0.60
CA GLU A 504 17.31 17.29 0.63
C GLU A 504 17.82 16.28 -0.43
N ASP A 505 16.91 15.60 -1.13
CA ASP A 505 17.30 14.75 -2.25
C ASP A 505 17.97 15.59 -3.37
N PRO A 506 19.11 15.14 -3.92
CA PRO A 506 19.81 15.89 -4.97
C PRO A 506 18.97 16.22 -6.21
N ALA A 507 18.01 15.36 -6.58
CA ALA A 507 17.11 15.59 -7.70
C ALA A 507 16.06 16.67 -7.42
N LYS A 508 15.81 16.98 -6.13
CA LYS A 508 14.86 18.01 -5.67
C LYS A 508 13.51 17.95 -6.38
N VAL A 509 12.95 16.75 -6.51
CA VAL A 509 11.59 16.61 -7.04
C VAL A 509 10.60 17.06 -5.97
N LEU A 510 9.91 18.17 -6.24
CA LEU A 510 8.88 18.72 -5.37
C LEU A 510 7.60 17.89 -5.46
N LEU A 511 7.16 17.58 -6.67
CA LEU A 511 5.93 16.83 -6.91
C LEU A 511 6.12 15.95 -8.15
N SER A 512 5.66 14.73 -8.09
CA SER A 512 5.42 13.91 -9.29
C SER A 512 3.95 13.50 -9.39
N VAL A 513 3.39 13.66 -10.59
CA VAL A 513 2.04 13.23 -10.96
C VAL A 513 2.19 12.32 -12.15
N CYS A 514 2.23 11.03 -11.94
CA CYS A 514 2.54 10.08 -13.02
C CYS A 514 2.06 8.67 -12.72
N ALA A 515 2.04 7.85 -13.75
CA ALA A 515 1.85 6.41 -13.59
C ALA A 515 2.97 5.83 -12.71
N ASP A 516 2.60 4.87 -11.89
CA ASP A 516 3.49 4.10 -11.04
C ASP A 516 3.12 2.60 -11.16
N GLY A 517 3.55 1.76 -10.25
CA GLY A 517 3.14 0.35 -10.19
C GLY A 517 1.64 0.15 -9.92
N TRP A 518 0.93 1.21 -9.57
CA TRP A 518 -0.53 1.25 -9.41
C TRP A 518 -1.18 1.65 -10.74
N GLN A 519 -2.25 0.97 -11.16
CA GLN A 519 -2.92 1.22 -12.45
C GLN A 519 -4.42 1.44 -12.23
N GLY A 520 -5.03 2.32 -13.03
CA GLY A 520 -6.49 2.47 -13.05
C GLY A 520 -7.00 3.89 -13.32
N ALA A 521 -7.26 4.68 -12.28
CA ALA A 521 -8.10 5.89 -12.35
C ALA A 521 -7.45 7.14 -12.99
N GLY A 522 -6.20 7.04 -13.47
CA GLY A 522 -5.44 8.18 -13.95
C GLY A 522 -4.68 8.88 -12.81
N ASN A 523 -3.89 9.89 -13.18
CA ASN A 523 -3.00 10.60 -12.27
C ASN A 523 -3.33 12.09 -12.37
N LYS A 524 -4.05 12.63 -11.39
CA LYS A 524 -4.47 14.04 -11.39
C LYS A 524 -4.13 14.70 -10.08
N ALA A 525 -3.63 15.93 -10.16
CA ALA A 525 -3.38 16.76 -8.99
C ALA A 525 -3.91 18.18 -9.19
N THR A 526 -4.59 18.69 -8.16
CA THR A 526 -4.89 20.10 -7.98
C THR A 526 -4.07 20.60 -6.79
N VAL A 527 -3.16 21.53 -7.04
CA VAL A 527 -2.25 22.08 -6.02
C VAL A 527 -2.59 23.54 -5.81
N ASN A 528 -3.06 23.88 -4.61
CA ASN A 528 -3.40 25.23 -4.22
C ASN A 528 -2.41 25.70 -3.15
N VAL A 529 -1.70 26.78 -3.39
CA VAL A 529 -0.73 27.31 -2.44
C VAL A 529 -0.98 28.77 -2.13
N SER A 530 -0.83 29.12 -0.87
CA SER A 530 -1.07 30.45 -0.32
C SER A 530 0.04 30.82 0.67
N ARG A 531 0.68 31.97 0.47
CA ARG A 531 1.84 32.43 1.27
C ARG A 531 2.94 31.37 1.35
N GLN A 532 3.16 30.63 0.23
CA GLN A 532 3.96 29.44 0.18
C GLN A 532 5.17 29.63 -0.75
N GLN A 533 6.32 29.16 -0.30
CA GLN A 533 7.51 29.05 -1.14
C GLN A 533 7.62 27.59 -1.61
N LEU A 534 7.67 27.41 -2.94
CA LEU A 534 7.92 26.14 -3.59
C LEU A 534 9.32 26.17 -4.23
N ASP A 535 10.14 25.14 -3.96
CA ASP A 535 11.47 24.97 -4.58
C ASP A 535 11.62 23.51 -5.07
N GLY A 536 11.95 23.34 -6.34
CA GLY A 536 12.21 22.03 -6.93
C GLY A 536 11.47 21.78 -8.24
N THR A 537 11.68 20.59 -8.81
CA THR A 537 11.09 20.16 -10.06
C THR A 537 9.70 19.56 -9.84
N ILE A 538 8.75 19.93 -10.68
CA ILE A 538 7.45 19.26 -10.79
C ILE A 538 7.48 18.36 -12.02
N LEU A 539 7.17 17.09 -11.84
CA LEU A 539 7.13 16.07 -12.87
C LEU A 539 5.68 15.69 -13.16
N VAL A 540 5.25 15.83 -14.43
CA VAL A 540 3.87 15.48 -14.84
C VAL A 540 3.97 14.57 -16.06
N GLY A 541 3.61 13.30 -15.90
CA GLY A 541 3.68 12.29 -16.96
C GLY A 541 2.66 12.52 -18.06
N SER A 542 2.86 11.93 -19.24
CA SER A 542 2.05 12.13 -20.44
C SER A 542 0.55 11.88 -20.24
N ASP A 543 0.20 10.91 -19.39
CA ASP A 543 -1.20 10.54 -19.09
C ASP A 543 -1.72 11.21 -17.81
N SER A 544 -1.11 12.32 -17.41
CA SER A 544 -1.36 12.98 -16.14
C SER A 544 -1.82 14.41 -16.29
N GLU A 545 -2.46 14.91 -15.27
CA GLU A 545 -3.00 16.27 -15.23
C GLU A 545 -2.57 17.00 -13.95
N LEU A 546 -2.08 18.24 -14.09
CA LEU A 546 -1.79 19.13 -12.97
C LEU A 546 -2.51 20.47 -13.16
N THR A 547 -3.23 20.91 -12.12
CA THR A 547 -3.65 22.30 -11.96
C THR A 547 -2.90 22.88 -10.78
N LEU A 548 -2.04 23.89 -11.03
CA LEU A 548 -1.25 24.57 -10.01
C LEU A 548 -1.71 26.02 -9.86
N THR A 549 -2.14 26.41 -8.67
CA THR A 549 -2.54 27.76 -8.32
C THR A 549 -1.62 28.33 -7.26
N LEU A 550 -0.94 29.44 -7.58
CA LEU A 550 -0.16 30.23 -6.63
C LEU A 550 -0.96 31.48 -6.28
N ALA A 551 -1.17 31.71 -4.98
CA ALA A 551 -1.93 32.83 -4.45
C ALA A 551 -1.21 33.47 -3.24
N GLU A 552 -1.63 34.68 -2.89
CA GLU A 552 -1.24 35.38 -1.65
C GLU A 552 0.28 35.47 -1.44
N GLY A 553 1.01 36.03 -2.38
CA GLY A 553 2.46 36.23 -2.28
C GLY A 553 3.30 34.97 -2.38
N SER A 554 2.73 33.88 -2.88
CA SER A 554 3.46 32.63 -3.08
C SER A 554 4.53 32.75 -4.16
N SER A 555 5.58 31.94 -4.05
CA SER A 555 6.64 31.86 -5.05
C SER A 555 6.94 30.43 -5.43
N PHE A 556 7.25 30.22 -6.70
CA PHE A 556 7.75 28.95 -7.21
C PHE A 556 9.13 29.16 -7.84
N LYS A 557 10.13 28.43 -7.37
CA LYS A 557 11.46 28.34 -7.99
C LYS A 557 11.65 26.92 -8.46
N GLY A 558 11.47 26.70 -9.77
CA GLY A 558 11.48 25.35 -10.30
C GLY A 558 11.09 25.28 -11.77
N CYS A 559 11.08 24.08 -12.30
CA CYS A 559 10.61 23.78 -13.65
C CYS A 559 9.50 22.71 -13.62
N ILE A 560 8.78 22.61 -14.73
CA ILE A 560 7.78 21.57 -14.94
C ILE A 560 8.20 20.76 -16.17
N SER A 561 8.32 19.44 -16.01
CA SER A 561 8.84 18.53 -17.02
C SER A 561 8.00 17.25 -17.09
N GLY A 562 7.96 16.64 -18.28
CA GLY A 562 7.38 15.32 -18.51
C GLY A 562 8.42 14.20 -18.58
N ASN A 563 9.70 14.52 -18.45
CA ASN A 563 10.76 13.52 -18.50
C ASN A 563 10.94 12.86 -17.13
N ILE A 564 10.39 11.66 -16.97
CA ILE A 564 10.31 10.94 -15.70
C ILE A 564 11.01 9.60 -15.84
N THR A 565 11.94 9.35 -14.93
CA THR A 565 12.66 8.07 -14.84
C THR A 565 12.50 7.53 -13.42
N ASN A 566 12.20 6.24 -13.29
CA ASN A 566 12.09 5.60 -11.98
C ASN A 566 13.46 5.30 -11.35
N ALA A 567 13.45 4.75 -10.15
CA ALA A 567 14.67 4.45 -9.39
C ALA A 567 15.59 3.41 -10.07
N GLU A 568 15.04 2.56 -10.96
CA GLU A 568 15.80 1.58 -11.74
C GLU A 568 16.38 2.17 -13.04
N GLY A 569 16.10 3.44 -13.35
CA GLY A 569 16.53 4.08 -14.60
C GLY A 569 15.59 3.83 -15.78
N ASN A 570 14.42 3.22 -15.57
CA ASN A 570 13.44 3.01 -16.64
C ASN A 570 12.64 4.30 -16.88
N SER A 571 12.42 4.64 -18.15
CA SER A 571 11.58 5.78 -18.52
C SER A 571 10.12 5.47 -18.22
N ILE A 572 9.48 6.32 -17.43
CA ILE A 572 8.04 6.31 -17.16
C ILE A 572 7.30 7.22 -18.13
N SER A 573 7.90 8.36 -18.47
CA SER A 573 7.35 9.32 -19.42
C SER A 573 8.48 10.12 -20.05
N THR A 574 8.27 10.62 -21.28
CA THR A 574 9.21 11.52 -21.98
C THR A 574 8.56 12.84 -22.35
N GLU A 575 7.24 12.91 -22.24
CA GLU A 575 6.44 14.07 -22.66
C GLU A 575 5.64 14.60 -21.45
N PRO A 576 5.46 15.92 -21.31
CA PRO A 576 4.65 16.47 -20.24
C PRO A 576 3.16 16.17 -20.49
N GLY A 577 2.45 15.88 -19.41
CA GLY A 577 1.00 15.82 -19.39
C GLY A 577 0.35 17.20 -19.50
N THR A 578 -0.93 17.27 -19.19
CA THR A 578 -1.67 18.54 -19.19
C THR A 578 -1.36 19.35 -17.94
N VAL A 579 -0.76 20.51 -18.09
CA VAL A 579 -0.39 21.37 -16.95
C VAL A 579 -1.05 22.75 -17.10
N ASN A 580 -1.90 23.09 -16.14
CA ASN A 580 -2.56 24.39 -16.06
C ASN A 580 -2.02 25.17 -14.87
N VAL A 581 -1.52 26.38 -15.10
CA VAL A 581 -0.95 27.23 -14.05
C VAL A 581 -1.76 28.51 -13.89
N THR A 582 -2.12 28.84 -12.66
CA THR A 582 -2.63 30.16 -12.27
C THR A 582 -1.60 30.85 -11.38
N LEU A 583 -1.16 32.03 -11.79
CA LEU A 583 -0.19 32.84 -11.06
C LEU A 583 -0.88 34.13 -10.60
N GLY A 584 -1.10 34.26 -9.30
CA GLY A 584 -1.69 35.43 -8.69
C GLY A 584 -0.86 36.69 -8.89
N ASP A 585 -1.49 37.87 -8.76
CA ASP A 585 -0.88 39.16 -9.07
C ASP A 585 0.33 39.52 -8.18
N ASP A 586 0.43 38.96 -6.99
CA ASP A 586 1.52 39.14 -6.03
C ASP A 586 2.48 37.93 -5.99
N CYS A 587 2.28 36.95 -6.89
CA CYS A 587 3.07 35.72 -6.94
C CYS A 587 4.20 35.81 -7.97
N THR A 588 5.23 34.98 -7.82
CA THR A 588 6.37 34.93 -8.73
C THR A 588 6.75 33.49 -9.08
N TRP A 589 7.26 33.32 -10.31
CA TRP A 589 7.82 32.05 -10.75
C TRP A 589 9.22 32.26 -11.33
N THR A 590 10.23 31.58 -10.78
CA THR A 590 11.61 31.59 -11.31
C THR A 590 11.93 30.24 -11.92
N LEU A 591 12.22 30.20 -13.20
CA LEU A 591 12.55 28.97 -13.92
C LEU A 591 13.95 28.46 -13.52
N THR A 592 14.08 27.14 -13.42
CA THR A 592 15.37 26.46 -13.19
C THR A 592 15.78 25.55 -14.34
N ALA A 593 14.87 25.28 -15.27
CA ALA A 593 15.09 24.63 -16.56
C ALA A 593 13.97 25.01 -17.53
N ASP A 594 14.10 24.62 -18.80
CA ASP A 594 13.04 24.75 -19.78
C ASP A 594 11.77 24.07 -19.28
N THR A 595 10.64 24.72 -19.43
CA THR A 595 9.39 24.36 -18.77
C THR A 595 8.24 24.33 -19.77
N TYR A 596 7.34 23.36 -19.59
CA TYR A 596 6.24 23.06 -20.52
C TYR A 596 4.91 23.07 -19.79
N ILE A 597 3.95 23.87 -20.29
CA ILE A 597 2.59 23.99 -19.76
C ILE A 597 1.54 23.98 -20.89
N ALA A 598 0.31 23.65 -20.55
CA ALA A 598 -0.84 23.73 -21.46
C ALA A 598 -1.52 25.09 -21.38
N SER A 599 -1.63 25.69 -20.20
CA SER A 599 -2.23 27.02 -20.05
C SER A 599 -1.59 27.82 -18.91
N LEU A 600 -1.62 29.15 -19.06
CA LEU A 600 -1.21 30.09 -18.02
C LEU A 600 -2.30 31.15 -17.84
N ASN A 601 -2.79 31.30 -16.63
CA ASN A 601 -3.63 32.42 -16.20
C ASN A 601 -2.80 33.29 -15.24
N GLY A 602 -2.39 34.48 -15.67
CA GLY A 602 -1.55 35.39 -14.91
C GLY A 602 -0.58 36.18 -15.78
N ASP A 603 0.10 37.15 -15.20
CA ASP A 603 1.03 38.03 -15.88
C ASP A 603 2.41 37.38 -16.08
N THR A 604 2.81 37.18 -17.35
CA THR A 604 4.14 36.63 -17.67
C THR A 604 5.30 37.51 -17.21
N SER A 605 5.10 38.81 -16.91
CA SER A 605 6.15 39.67 -16.37
C SER A 605 6.66 39.19 -14.98
N ARG A 606 5.84 38.45 -14.26
CA ARG A 606 6.17 37.86 -12.94
C ARG A 606 6.96 36.55 -13.03
N ILE A 607 7.18 36.06 -14.26
CA ILE A 607 7.98 34.87 -14.52
C ILE A 607 9.40 35.30 -14.86
N LYS A 608 10.35 34.93 -14.01
CA LYS A 608 11.79 35.15 -14.23
C LYS A 608 12.36 33.93 -14.94
N THR A 609 12.82 34.12 -16.17
CA THR A 609 13.32 33.01 -17.01
C THR A 609 14.65 32.44 -16.52
N ASN A 610 15.51 33.30 -15.93
CA ASN A 610 16.85 32.91 -15.48
C ASN A 610 17.69 32.17 -16.54
N GLY A 611 17.49 32.56 -17.82
CA GLY A 611 18.18 31.96 -18.99
C GLY A 611 17.47 30.73 -19.58
N HIS A 612 16.34 30.32 -19.04
CA HIS A 612 15.53 29.20 -19.52
C HIS A 612 14.30 29.66 -20.29
N ARG A 613 13.56 28.74 -20.88
CA ARG A 613 12.42 29.02 -21.74
C ARG A 613 11.14 28.46 -21.17
N LEU A 614 10.04 29.19 -21.35
CA LEU A 614 8.69 28.72 -21.03
C LEU A 614 7.93 28.43 -22.32
N PHE A 615 7.46 27.23 -22.48
CA PHE A 615 6.65 26.78 -23.59
C PHE A 615 5.20 26.56 -23.18
N MET A 616 4.27 27.05 -23.98
CA MET A 616 2.83 26.78 -23.83
C MET A 616 2.31 26.16 -25.12
N ASN A 617 1.78 24.93 -25.03
CA ASN A 617 1.36 24.13 -26.19
C ASN A 617 2.43 24.06 -27.28
N GLY A 618 3.68 23.82 -26.90
CA GLY A 618 4.83 23.71 -27.81
C GLY A 618 5.37 25.04 -28.34
N LYS A 619 4.72 26.18 -28.08
CA LYS A 619 5.17 27.50 -28.51
C LYS A 619 5.87 28.21 -27.33
N GLN A 620 7.07 28.71 -27.56
CA GLN A 620 7.76 29.56 -26.58
C GLN A 620 6.97 30.86 -26.34
N ILE A 621 6.68 31.15 -25.08
CA ILE A 621 5.95 32.36 -24.66
C ILE A 621 6.81 33.28 -23.79
N LYS A 622 7.93 32.78 -23.28
CA LYS A 622 8.86 33.56 -22.46
C LYS A 622 10.29 33.05 -22.67
#